data_19678ebab89220267f4d20ddc8a7c53e
#
_entry.id   19678ebab89220267f4d20ddc8a7c53e
#
_cell.length_a   1.000
_cell.length_b   1.000
_cell.length_c   1.000
_cell.angle_alpha   90.00
_cell.angle_beta   90.00
_cell.angle_gamma   90.00
#
_symmetry.space_group_name_H-M   'P 1'
#
loop_
_entity.id
_entity.type
_entity.pdbx_description
1 polymer ?
#
loop_
_entity_poly.entity_id
_entity_poly.type
_entity_poly.pdbx_seq_one_letter_code
_entity_poly.pdbx_strand_id
1 'polypeptide(L)'
;FFSNAGAGVEGGVEASNEAWQAQWELHVMSHVYAARAVLPSMTARGDGYLIHTASAAGLLAAVGSTPYSVTKAACIKLAEALAITHGDDGIKVSVLCPQGVNTAMAPKQLGDGGTDGIVEADYVADVITEAVQEERFLILSHPEVKTYTERKAADPDRWLKGMRRLRQRSFDLLEGA
;
A
#
# COMPACT_ATOMS: atom_id res chain seq x y z
N PHE A 1 -16.52 -0.71 5.72
CA PHE A 1 -15.71 0.45 6.15
C PHE A 1 -14.45 0.54 5.31
N PHE A 2 -14.11 1.73 4.82
CA PHE A 2 -12.94 1.95 3.98
C PHE A 2 -11.94 2.90 4.67
N SER A 3 -10.81 2.35 5.13
CA SER A 3 -9.67 3.09 5.68
C SER A 3 -8.76 3.54 4.55
N ASN A 4 -8.91 4.80 4.11
CA ASN A 4 -8.22 5.33 2.92
C ASN A 4 -7.21 6.44 3.21
N ALA A 5 -7.30 7.13 4.34
CA ALA A 5 -6.43 8.26 4.64
C ALA A 5 -4.94 7.87 4.60
N GLY A 6 -4.13 8.72 3.99
CA GLY A 6 -2.69 8.47 3.86
C GLY A 6 -1.93 9.73 3.45
N ALA A 7 -0.64 9.76 3.71
CA ALA A 7 0.28 10.80 3.30
C ALA A 7 1.66 10.21 3.01
N GLY A 8 2.37 10.76 2.02
CA GLY A 8 3.75 10.42 1.75
C GLY A 8 4.72 11.14 2.69
N VAL A 9 5.88 10.54 2.91
CA VAL A 9 7.04 11.17 3.52
C VAL A 9 8.29 10.71 2.80
N GLU A 10 9.16 11.64 2.49
CA GLU A 10 10.49 11.37 1.93
C GLU A 10 11.49 11.06 3.05
N GLY A 11 12.55 10.35 2.71
CA GLY A 11 13.66 10.03 3.59
C GLY A 11 13.83 8.53 3.84
N GLY A 12 14.99 8.21 4.39
CA GLY A 12 15.40 6.87 4.79
C GLY A 12 15.27 6.65 6.29
N VAL A 13 16.23 5.95 6.87
CA VAL A 13 16.31 5.74 8.33
C VAL A 13 16.65 7.03 9.09
N GLU A 14 17.20 8.02 8.42
CA GLU A 14 17.53 9.35 8.94
C GLU A 14 16.31 10.27 9.10
N ALA A 15 15.15 9.90 8.57
CA ALA A 15 13.91 10.65 8.82
C ALA A 15 13.65 10.78 10.32
N SER A 16 13.13 11.94 10.75
CA SER A 16 12.94 12.21 12.18
C SER A 16 12.00 11.22 12.86
N ASN A 17 12.15 11.04 14.17
CA ASN A 17 11.24 10.17 14.93
C ASN A 17 9.79 10.63 14.82
N GLU A 18 9.55 11.93 14.75
CA GLU A 18 8.22 12.53 14.57
C GLU A 18 7.62 12.14 13.23
N ALA A 19 8.41 12.15 12.14
CA ALA A 19 7.99 11.70 10.83
C ALA A 19 7.63 10.20 10.81
N TRP A 20 8.48 9.36 11.43
CA TRP A 20 8.21 7.94 11.61
C TRP A 20 6.93 7.68 12.40
N GLN A 21 6.76 8.39 13.53
CA GLN A 21 5.59 8.24 14.38
C GLN A 21 4.30 8.70 13.66
N ALA A 22 4.34 9.84 12.95
CA ALA A 22 3.21 10.34 12.19
C ALA A 22 2.76 9.35 11.10
N GLN A 23 3.72 8.74 10.38
CA GLN A 23 3.41 7.71 9.40
C GLN A 23 2.80 6.45 10.04
N TRP A 24 3.30 6.05 11.21
CA TRP A 24 2.77 4.91 11.95
C TRP A 24 1.33 5.15 12.43
N GLU A 25 1.09 6.31 13.06
CA GLU A 25 -0.25 6.68 13.51
C GLU A 25 -1.25 6.74 12.35
N LEU A 26 -0.83 7.33 11.22
CA LEU A 26 -1.72 7.50 10.07
C LEU A 26 -1.97 6.18 9.30
N HIS A 27 -0.93 5.37 9.05
CA HIS A 27 -1.05 4.21 8.15
C HIS A 27 -1.30 2.89 8.87
N VAL A 28 -1.10 2.85 10.18
CA VAL A 28 -1.29 1.61 10.97
C VAL A 28 -2.34 1.83 12.05
N MET A 29 -2.10 2.76 12.98
CA MET A 29 -2.97 2.91 14.12
C MET A 29 -4.37 3.41 13.77
N SER A 30 -4.52 4.28 12.78
CA SER A 30 -5.84 4.71 12.28
C SER A 30 -6.68 3.53 11.78
N HIS A 31 -6.05 2.58 11.07
CA HIS A 31 -6.71 1.35 10.61
C HIS A 31 -7.07 0.42 11.77
N VAL A 32 -6.20 0.32 12.79
CA VAL A 32 -6.48 -0.43 14.03
C VAL A 32 -7.66 0.18 14.78
N TYR A 33 -7.69 1.51 14.94
CA TYR A 33 -8.81 2.19 15.63
C TYR A 33 -10.13 2.01 14.89
N ALA A 34 -10.11 2.13 13.55
CA ALA A 34 -11.29 1.88 12.73
C ALA A 34 -11.80 0.44 12.90
N ALA A 35 -10.92 -0.55 12.79
CA ALA A 35 -11.27 -1.96 12.97
C ALA A 35 -11.87 -2.22 14.35
N ARG A 36 -11.25 -1.72 15.42
CA ARG A 36 -11.78 -1.83 16.80
C ARG A 36 -13.16 -1.23 16.96
N ALA A 37 -13.44 -0.14 16.24
CA ALA A 37 -14.75 0.53 16.34
C ALA A 37 -15.86 -0.23 15.61
N VAL A 38 -15.57 -0.87 14.47
CA VAL A 38 -16.62 -1.45 13.61
C VAL A 38 -16.76 -2.97 13.73
N LEU A 39 -15.69 -3.70 14.04
CA LEU A 39 -15.70 -5.17 14.12
C LEU A 39 -16.74 -5.74 15.11
N PRO A 40 -16.92 -5.20 16.34
CA PRO A 40 -17.91 -5.78 17.26
C PRO A 40 -19.33 -5.83 16.68
N SER A 41 -19.75 -4.81 15.97
CA SER A 41 -21.07 -4.77 15.33
C SER A 41 -21.15 -5.62 14.07
N MET A 42 -20.05 -5.72 13.31
CA MET A 42 -19.95 -6.55 12.11
C MET A 42 -20.01 -8.04 12.47
N THR A 43 -19.18 -8.49 13.41
CA THR A 43 -19.16 -9.87 13.90
C THR A 43 -20.50 -10.27 14.53
N ALA A 44 -21.12 -9.39 15.32
CA ALA A 44 -22.41 -9.69 15.95
C ALA A 44 -23.54 -9.97 14.94
N ARG A 45 -23.48 -9.38 13.73
CA ARG A 45 -24.47 -9.65 12.66
C ARG A 45 -23.99 -10.69 11.63
N GLY A 46 -22.73 -11.18 11.75
CA GLY A 46 -22.16 -12.15 10.82
C GLY A 46 -21.90 -11.59 9.42
N ASP A 47 -21.79 -10.25 9.26
CA ASP A 47 -21.57 -9.59 7.98
C ASP A 47 -20.81 -8.28 8.15
N GLY A 48 -19.76 -8.12 7.38
CA GLY A 48 -18.97 -6.89 7.34
C GLY A 48 -17.92 -6.90 6.26
N TYR A 49 -17.50 -5.70 5.84
CA TYR A 49 -16.43 -5.53 4.87
C TYR A 49 -15.47 -4.43 5.30
N LEU A 50 -14.18 -4.77 5.40
CA LEU A 50 -13.09 -3.84 5.68
C LEU A 50 -12.23 -3.68 4.43
N ILE A 51 -12.01 -2.44 4.01
CA ILE A 51 -11.10 -2.13 2.90
C ILE A 51 -9.99 -1.22 3.43
N HIS A 52 -8.75 -1.58 3.15
CA HIS A 52 -7.57 -0.84 3.59
C HIS A 52 -6.77 -0.33 2.40
N THR A 53 -6.48 0.97 2.32
CA THR A 53 -5.54 1.50 1.32
C THR A 53 -4.10 1.42 1.83
N ALA A 54 -3.39 0.43 1.33
CA ALA A 54 -1.94 0.32 1.50
C ALA A 54 -1.20 1.03 0.35
N SER A 55 -0.29 0.35 -0.32
CA SER A 55 0.45 0.81 -1.51
C SER A 55 1.27 -0.35 -2.10
N ALA A 56 1.58 -0.29 -3.38
CA ALA A 56 2.63 -1.13 -3.97
C ALA A 56 3.98 -0.98 -3.24
N ALA A 57 4.25 0.19 -2.65
CA ALA A 57 5.41 0.42 -1.78
C ALA A 57 5.47 -0.52 -0.57
N GLY A 58 4.33 -0.98 -0.05
CA GLY A 58 4.28 -1.97 1.02
C GLY A 58 4.63 -3.39 0.57
N LEU A 59 4.44 -3.70 -0.71
CA LEU A 59 4.81 -4.98 -1.32
C LEU A 59 6.27 -4.99 -1.81
N LEU A 60 6.72 -3.88 -2.44
CA LEU A 60 7.95 -3.80 -3.23
C LEU A 60 9.06 -2.95 -2.59
N ALA A 61 8.73 -2.04 -1.69
CA ALA A 61 9.47 -0.88 -1.19
C ALA A 61 9.62 0.25 -2.22
N ALA A 62 9.36 1.49 -1.79
CA ALA A 62 9.58 2.70 -2.57
C ALA A 62 10.98 3.26 -2.32
N VAL A 63 11.68 3.62 -3.39
CA VAL A 63 13.00 4.28 -3.30
C VAL A 63 12.84 5.67 -2.68
N GLY A 64 13.66 5.98 -1.67
CA GLY A 64 13.65 7.32 -1.02
C GLY A 64 12.48 7.58 -0.06
N SER A 65 11.68 6.57 0.28
CA SER A 65 10.54 6.72 1.21
C SER A 65 10.41 5.49 2.12
N THR A 66 11.40 5.33 3.01
CA THR A 66 11.48 4.15 3.91
C THR A 66 10.34 4.11 4.94
N PRO A 67 10.02 5.21 5.68
CA PRO A 67 8.95 5.17 6.66
C PRO A 67 7.59 4.83 6.01
N TYR A 68 7.32 5.38 4.82
CA TYR A 68 6.12 5.08 4.06
C TYR A 68 6.05 3.60 3.68
N SER A 69 7.11 3.04 3.12
CA SER A 69 7.17 1.63 2.70
C SER A 69 6.94 0.68 3.87
N VAL A 70 7.59 0.95 5.02
CA VAL A 70 7.46 0.13 6.23
C VAL A 70 6.03 0.19 6.78
N THR A 71 5.44 1.37 6.88
CA THR A 71 4.09 1.51 7.43
C THR A 71 3.01 0.96 6.48
N LYS A 72 3.20 1.08 5.16
CA LYS A 72 2.30 0.45 4.18
C LYS A 72 2.44 -1.07 4.14
N ALA A 73 3.63 -1.62 4.39
CA ALA A 73 3.80 -3.07 4.60
C ALA A 73 3.09 -3.55 5.88
N ALA A 74 3.19 -2.78 6.97
CA ALA A 74 2.46 -3.07 8.20
C ALA A 74 0.93 -3.04 8.01
N CYS A 75 0.42 -2.09 7.22
CA CYS A 75 -1.00 -2.02 6.83
C CYS A 75 -1.46 -3.28 6.08
N ILE A 76 -0.67 -3.78 5.13
CA ILE A 76 -0.96 -5.04 4.41
C ILE A 76 -1.02 -6.21 5.41
N LYS A 77 -0.05 -6.28 6.32
CA LYS A 77 0.01 -7.36 7.31
C LYS A 77 -1.16 -7.28 8.32
N LEU A 78 -1.60 -6.08 8.67
CA LEU A 78 -2.82 -5.89 9.47
C LEU A 78 -4.06 -6.43 8.73
N ALA A 79 -4.22 -6.08 7.45
CA ALA A 79 -5.33 -6.56 6.63
C ALA A 79 -5.35 -8.10 6.53
N GLU A 80 -4.17 -8.73 6.30
CA GLU A 80 -4.05 -10.20 6.30
C GLU A 80 -4.47 -10.81 7.64
N ALA A 81 -3.99 -10.23 8.76
CA ALA A 81 -4.33 -10.71 10.10
C ALA A 81 -5.84 -10.62 10.36
N LEU A 82 -6.49 -9.52 9.95
CA LEU A 82 -7.93 -9.35 10.08
C LEU A 82 -8.71 -10.36 9.24
N ALA A 83 -8.29 -10.60 7.99
CA ALA A 83 -8.90 -11.59 7.11
C ALA A 83 -8.80 -13.01 7.68
N ILE A 84 -7.63 -13.37 8.22
CA ILE A 84 -7.39 -14.68 8.84
C ILE A 84 -8.22 -14.86 10.12
N THR A 85 -8.29 -13.80 10.95
CA THR A 85 -8.92 -13.91 12.27
C THR A 85 -10.45 -13.90 12.18
N HIS A 86 -11.03 -13.12 11.26
CA HIS A 86 -12.47 -12.83 11.23
C HIS A 86 -13.18 -13.33 9.96
N GLY A 87 -12.47 -14.04 9.06
CA GLY A 87 -13.10 -14.57 7.85
C GLY A 87 -14.27 -15.51 8.15
N ASP A 88 -14.10 -16.40 9.11
CA ASP A 88 -15.15 -17.34 9.53
C ASP A 88 -16.28 -16.66 10.33
N ASP A 89 -16.07 -15.42 10.79
CA ASP A 89 -17.09 -14.59 11.42
C ASP A 89 -17.95 -13.82 10.38
N GLY A 90 -17.77 -14.08 9.08
CA GLY A 90 -18.46 -13.41 7.98
C GLY A 90 -17.88 -12.02 7.62
N ILE A 91 -16.64 -11.73 8.04
CA ILE A 91 -15.96 -10.46 7.75
C ILE A 91 -15.06 -10.60 6.53
N LYS A 92 -15.36 -9.84 5.49
CA LYS A 92 -14.56 -9.72 4.28
C LYS A 92 -13.52 -8.63 4.46
N VAL A 93 -12.33 -8.86 3.92
CA VAL A 93 -11.23 -7.88 4.00
C VAL A 93 -10.55 -7.76 2.65
N SER A 94 -10.35 -6.52 2.20
CA SER A 94 -9.54 -6.22 1.02
C SER A 94 -8.44 -5.22 1.35
N VAL A 95 -7.32 -5.33 0.64
CA VAL A 95 -6.23 -4.36 0.70
C VAL A 95 -5.89 -3.85 -0.69
N LEU A 96 -6.06 -2.55 -0.88
CA LEU A 96 -5.71 -1.83 -2.11
C LEU A 96 -4.23 -1.45 -2.07
N CYS A 97 -3.48 -1.84 -3.09
CA CYS A 97 -2.05 -1.55 -3.23
C CYS A 97 -1.75 -0.83 -4.55
N PRO A 98 -2.08 0.47 -4.68
CA PRO A 98 -1.83 1.23 -5.89
C PRO A 98 -0.36 1.61 -6.03
N GLN A 99 0.08 1.87 -7.29
CA GLN A 99 1.27 2.64 -7.62
C GLN A 99 0.91 4.12 -7.83
N GLY A 100 1.41 4.75 -8.90
CA GLY A 100 1.13 6.13 -9.23
C GLY A 100 -0.34 6.36 -9.60
N VAL A 101 -1.03 7.22 -8.85
CA VAL A 101 -2.40 7.66 -9.13
C VAL A 101 -2.42 9.17 -9.23
N ASN A 102 -3.11 9.71 -10.24
CA ASN A 102 -3.26 11.16 -10.46
C ASN A 102 -4.09 11.80 -9.33
N THR A 103 -3.40 12.24 -8.29
CA THR A 103 -3.96 12.88 -7.10
C THR A 103 -2.99 13.96 -6.60
N ALA A 104 -3.38 14.72 -5.60
CA ALA A 104 -2.49 15.69 -4.94
C ALA A 104 -1.23 15.03 -4.32
N MET A 105 -1.24 13.71 -4.12
CA MET A 105 -0.13 12.92 -3.59
C MET A 105 0.70 12.24 -4.71
N ALA A 106 0.34 12.47 -5.99
CA ALA A 106 1.08 11.90 -7.11
C ALA A 106 2.56 12.33 -7.04
N PRO A 107 3.51 11.43 -7.35
CA PRO A 107 4.92 11.79 -7.38
C PRO A 107 5.13 12.90 -8.41
N LYS A 108 5.71 14.01 -7.97
CA LYS A 108 5.98 15.19 -8.83
C LYS A 108 7.04 14.91 -9.90
N GLN A 109 7.78 13.84 -9.75
CA GLN A 109 8.79 13.35 -10.70
C GLN A 109 8.57 11.85 -10.92
N LEU A 110 8.92 11.36 -12.11
CA LEU A 110 8.88 9.95 -12.47
C LEU A 110 9.92 9.18 -11.62
N GLY A 111 9.55 8.89 -10.38
CA GLY A 111 10.26 7.93 -9.54
C GLY A 111 9.78 6.50 -9.82
N ASP A 112 10.14 5.58 -8.95
CA ASP A 112 9.71 4.18 -9.03
C ASP A 112 8.16 4.01 -8.99
N GLY A 113 7.44 4.92 -8.32
CA GLY A 113 5.98 4.93 -8.26
C GLY A 113 5.28 5.28 -9.58
N GLY A 114 6.00 5.83 -10.57
CA GLY A 114 5.47 6.13 -11.91
C GLY A 114 6.04 5.23 -13.00
N THR A 115 6.79 4.18 -12.66
CA THR A 115 7.48 3.31 -13.63
C THR A 115 6.53 2.68 -14.65
N ASP A 116 5.32 2.28 -14.23
CA ASP A 116 4.30 1.66 -15.08
C ASP A 116 3.20 2.66 -15.48
N GLY A 117 3.47 3.95 -15.28
CA GLY A 117 2.55 5.04 -15.59
C GLY A 117 1.79 5.55 -14.35
N ILE A 118 1.02 6.61 -14.57
CA ILE A 118 0.11 7.20 -13.58
C ILE A 118 -1.31 6.98 -14.10
N VAL A 119 -2.14 6.34 -13.29
CA VAL A 119 -3.55 6.09 -13.63
C VAL A 119 -4.45 7.14 -12.98
N GLU A 120 -5.64 7.34 -13.55
CA GLU A 120 -6.65 8.24 -13.00
C GLU A 120 -7.33 7.63 -11.76
N ALA A 121 -7.78 8.50 -10.84
CA ALA A 121 -8.46 8.06 -9.63
C ALA A 121 -9.76 7.31 -9.92
N ASP A 122 -10.50 7.71 -10.97
CA ASP A 122 -11.74 7.05 -11.38
C ASP A 122 -11.48 5.61 -11.84
N TYR A 123 -10.39 5.36 -12.59
CA TYR A 123 -9.98 4.00 -12.94
C TYR A 123 -9.71 3.13 -11.69
N VAL A 124 -9.04 3.70 -10.69
CA VAL A 124 -8.80 2.97 -9.42
C VAL A 124 -10.11 2.67 -8.70
N ALA A 125 -11.07 3.59 -8.72
CA ALA A 125 -12.41 3.38 -8.14
C ALA A 125 -13.17 2.23 -8.84
N ASP A 126 -13.09 2.14 -10.16
CA ASP A 126 -13.68 1.04 -10.94
C ASP A 126 -13.03 -0.30 -10.55
N VAL A 127 -11.69 -0.35 -10.48
CA VAL A 127 -10.94 -1.56 -10.06
C VAL A 127 -11.33 -2.01 -8.64
N ILE A 128 -11.52 -1.06 -7.71
CA ILE A 128 -11.97 -1.36 -6.35
C ILE A 128 -13.38 -1.93 -6.38
N THR A 129 -14.28 -1.30 -7.14
CA THR A 129 -15.70 -1.71 -7.22
C THR A 129 -15.84 -3.14 -7.72
N GLU A 130 -15.13 -3.49 -8.78
CA GLU A 130 -15.05 -4.86 -9.30
C GLU A 130 -14.50 -5.84 -8.26
N ALA A 131 -13.37 -5.49 -7.66
CA ALA A 131 -12.70 -6.35 -6.66
C ALA A 131 -13.56 -6.59 -5.42
N VAL A 132 -14.34 -5.59 -4.98
CA VAL A 132 -15.27 -5.71 -3.85
C VAL A 132 -16.44 -6.65 -4.21
N GLN A 133 -16.97 -6.59 -5.44
CA GLN A 133 -18.00 -7.51 -5.90
C GLN A 133 -17.51 -8.97 -5.93
N GLU A 134 -16.23 -9.18 -6.25
CA GLU A 134 -15.57 -10.49 -6.26
C GLU A 134 -15.01 -10.90 -4.89
N GLU A 135 -15.13 -10.06 -3.88
CA GLU A 135 -14.55 -10.27 -2.53
C GLU A 135 -13.03 -10.53 -2.55
N ARG A 136 -12.33 -9.93 -3.52
CA ARG A 136 -10.90 -10.11 -3.76
C ARG A 136 -10.07 -9.48 -2.64
N PHE A 137 -9.19 -10.23 -2.00
CA PHE A 137 -8.35 -9.72 -0.91
C PHE A 137 -7.34 -8.68 -1.39
N LEU A 138 -6.48 -9.00 -2.36
CA LEU A 138 -5.46 -8.10 -2.89
C LEU A 138 -5.96 -7.38 -4.14
N ILE A 139 -6.04 -6.05 -4.06
CA ILE A 139 -6.48 -5.17 -5.15
C ILE A 139 -5.28 -4.41 -5.68
N LEU A 140 -4.97 -4.59 -6.96
CA LEU A 140 -3.88 -3.94 -7.67
C LEU A 140 -4.45 -3.07 -8.79
N SER A 141 -4.16 -1.76 -8.76
CA SER A 141 -4.51 -0.85 -9.87
C SER A 141 -3.50 -0.95 -11.04
N HIS A 142 -2.33 -1.52 -10.79
CA HIS A 142 -1.28 -1.76 -11.78
C HIS A 142 -0.97 -3.25 -11.77
N PRO A 143 -1.36 -4.01 -12.80
CA PRO A 143 -1.18 -5.47 -12.85
C PRO A 143 0.28 -5.90 -12.82
N GLU A 144 1.22 -5.03 -13.22
CA GLU A 144 2.66 -5.24 -13.18
C GLU A 144 3.17 -5.52 -11.76
N VAL A 145 2.53 -4.94 -10.75
CA VAL A 145 2.88 -5.14 -9.32
C VAL A 145 2.83 -6.61 -8.93
N LYS A 146 1.87 -7.38 -9.49
CA LYS A 146 1.80 -8.82 -9.27
C LYS A 146 3.08 -9.51 -9.74
N THR A 147 3.49 -9.22 -10.97
CA THR A 147 4.72 -9.80 -11.57
C THR A 147 5.97 -9.42 -10.76
N TYR A 148 6.04 -8.18 -10.27
CA TYR A 148 7.16 -7.73 -9.45
C TYR A 148 7.20 -8.44 -8.10
N THR A 149 6.06 -8.63 -7.47
CA THR A 149 5.94 -9.37 -6.21
C THR A 149 6.37 -10.83 -6.36
N GLU A 150 5.94 -11.48 -7.44
CA GLU A 150 6.35 -12.85 -7.79
C GLU A 150 7.87 -12.95 -8.01
N ARG A 151 8.46 -12.02 -8.77
CA ARG A 151 9.92 -11.95 -8.99
C ARG A 151 10.70 -11.71 -7.70
N LYS A 152 10.20 -10.85 -6.82
CA LYS A 152 10.79 -10.59 -5.51
C LYS A 152 10.76 -11.83 -4.63
N ALA A 153 9.65 -12.55 -4.62
CA ALA A 153 9.50 -13.79 -3.84
C ALA A 153 10.38 -14.92 -4.37
N ALA A 154 10.53 -15.03 -5.70
CA ALA A 154 11.33 -16.08 -6.34
C ALA A 154 12.84 -15.92 -6.11
N ASP A 155 13.37 -14.69 -6.12
CA ASP A 155 14.80 -14.39 -5.92
C ASP A 155 14.99 -13.00 -5.28
N PRO A 156 14.92 -12.91 -3.95
CA PRO A 156 15.07 -11.64 -3.23
C PRO A 156 16.41 -10.95 -3.48
N ASP A 157 17.50 -11.69 -3.60
CA ASP A 157 18.82 -11.10 -3.80
C ASP A 157 18.96 -10.45 -5.18
N ARG A 158 18.46 -11.10 -6.21
CA ARG A 158 18.38 -10.54 -7.56
C ARG A 158 17.46 -9.31 -7.59
N TRP A 159 16.32 -9.37 -6.90
CA TRP A 159 15.41 -8.25 -6.74
C TRP A 159 16.12 -7.04 -6.12
N LEU A 160 16.78 -7.21 -4.98
CA LEU A 160 17.51 -6.14 -4.29
C LEU A 160 18.62 -5.53 -5.14
N LYS A 161 19.33 -6.36 -5.95
CA LYS A 161 20.30 -5.84 -6.94
C LYS A 161 19.61 -4.97 -8.00
N GLY A 162 18.43 -5.35 -8.45
CA GLY A 162 17.59 -4.57 -9.37
C GLY A 162 17.17 -3.23 -8.79
N MET A 163 16.66 -3.23 -7.56
CA MET A 163 16.22 -2.03 -6.85
C MET A 163 17.37 -1.04 -6.58
N ARG A 164 18.58 -1.54 -6.29
CA ARG A 164 19.77 -0.67 -6.18
C ARG A 164 20.09 0.06 -7.49
N ARG A 165 19.97 -0.63 -8.63
CA ARG A 165 20.15 0.01 -9.95
C ARG A 165 19.04 1.02 -10.26
N LEU A 166 17.80 0.72 -9.88
CA LEU A 166 16.69 1.67 -10.02
C LEU A 166 16.94 2.92 -9.17
N ARG A 167 17.34 2.75 -7.92
CA ARG A 167 17.69 3.85 -7.02
C ARG A 167 18.77 4.75 -7.62
N GLN A 168 19.87 4.18 -8.14
CA GLN A 168 20.95 4.96 -8.77
C GLN A 168 20.41 5.82 -9.92
N ARG A 169 19.63 5.23 -10.83
CA ARG A 169 19.04 5.97 -11.96
C ARG A 169 18.10 7.10 -11.51
N SER A 170 17.34 6.88 -10.46
CA SER A 170 16.43 7.89 -9.92
C SER A 170 17.20 9.09 -9.34
N PHE A 171 18.35 8.86 -8.70
CA PHE A 171 19.23 9.94 -8.21
C PHE A 171 19.97 10.65 -9.35
N ASP A 172 20.52 9.91 -10.32
CA ASP A 172 21.21 10.50 -11.47
C ASP A 172 20.29 11.45 -12.28
N LEU A 173 19.00 11.13 -12.36
CA LEU A 173 17.98 11.99 -12.98
C LEU A 173 17.70 13.26 -12.16
N LEU A 174 17.83 13.23 -10.84
CA LEU A 174 17.62 14.37 -9.96
C LEU A 174 18.82 15.32 -9.93
N GLU A 175 20.03 14.80 -10.04
CA GLU A 175 21.29 15.59 -10.05
C GLU A 175 21.58 16.22 -11.43
N GLY A 176 20.96 15.70 -12.50
CA GLY A 176 21.13 16.19 -13.88
C GLY A 176 20.03 17.17 -14.35
N ALA A 177 19.08 17.53 -13.49
CA ALA A 177 18.00 18.46 -13.79
C ALA A 177 18.20 19.78 -13.03
#